data_42ebd08017a1608e8d5018ecc83a42a2
#
_entry.id   42ebd08017a1608e8d5018ecc83a42a2
#
_cell.length_a   1.000
_cell.length_b   1.000
_cell.length_c   1.000
_cell.angle_alpha   90.00
_cell.angle_beta   90.00
_cell.angle_gamma   90.00
#
_symmetry.space_group_name_H-M   'P 1'
#
loop_
_entity.id
_entity.type
_entity.pdbx_description
1 polymer ?
#
loop_
_entity_poly.entity_id
_entity_poly.type
_entity_poly.pdbx_seq_one_letter_code
_entity_poly.pdbx_strand_id
1 'polypeptide(L)'
;IITDAPTDNNGKGQAFSPTDLVATSLASCVITIIGIYCEKNKIPFQHCEAKIEKVMGDNPRRIDAINVVFEVSKNEWNSETLQKIITVANSCPVGVTLENQVEIDLKFL
;
A
#
# COMPACT_ATOMS: atom_id res chain seq x y z
N ILE A 1 1.53 -5.97 -19.31
CA ILE A 1 1.10 -4.63 -18.90
C ILE A 1 1.91 -3.57 -19.64
N ILE A 2 1.37 -2.38 -19.72
CA ILE A 2 2.05 -1.24 -20.35
C ILE A 2 2.48 -0.29 -19.24
N THR A 3 3.74 0.15 -19.28
CA THR A 3 4.27 1.13 -18.33
C THR A 3 4.85 2.32 -19.08
N ASP A 4 5.03 3.43 -18.37
CA ASP A 4 5.67 4.63 -18.90
C ASP A 4 6.47 5.28 -17.78
N ALA A 5 7.59 5.92 -18.14
CA ALA A 5 8.34 6.69 -17.18
C ALA A 5 7.55 7.94 -16.75
N PRO A 6 7.75 8.44 -15.53
CA PRO A 6 7.08 9.67 -15.10
C PRO A 6 7.63 10.89 -15.84
N THR A 7 6.85 11.97 -15.82
CA THR A 7 7.22 13.20 -16.54
C THR A 7 8.49 13.84 -15.98
N ASP A 8 8.82 13.63 -14.72
CA ASP A 8 10.05 14.12 -14.08
C ASP A 8 11.28 13.24 -14.38
N ASN A 9 11.10 12.17 -15.16
CA ASN A 9 12.19 11.25 -15.54
C ASN A 9 12.06 10.80 -17.00
N ASN A 10 11.90 11.75 -17.90
CA ASN A 10 11.90 11.55 -19.36
C ASN A 10 10.71 10.79 -19.94
N GLY A 11 9.66 10.58 -19.16
CA GLY A 11 8.45 9.90 -19.63
C GLY A 11 7.32 10.88 -19.94
N LYS A 12 6.23 10.35 -20.48
CA LYS A 12 5.03 11.12 -20.78
C LYS A 12 3.95 11.00 -19.70
N GLY A 13 4.15 10.10 -18.73
CA GLY A 13 3.19 9.88 -17.65
C GLY A 13 1.87 9.29 -18.11
N GLN A 14 1.86 8.52 -19.20
CA GLN A 14 0.64 7.98 -19.81
C GLN A 14 0.22 6.63 -19.23
N ALA A 15 1.02 6.04 -18.38
CA ALA A 15 0.75 4.79 -17.70
C ALA A 15 1.52 4.77 -16.38
N PHE A 16 1.29 3.77 -15.54
CA PHE A 16 2.07 3.59 -14.33
C PHE A 16 3.54 3.42 -14.67
N SER A 17 4.41 4.09 -13.93
CA SER A 17 5.85 3.84 -14.02
C SER A 17 6.19 2.55 -13.27
N PRO A 18 7.39 1.98 -13.51
CA PRO A 18 7.83 0.82 -12.72
C PRO A 18 7.82 1.09 -11.21
N THR A 19 8.20 2.29 -10.77
CA THR A 19 8.18 2.63 -9.34
C THR A 19 6.76 2.83 -8.82
N ASP A 20 5.82 3.30 -9.63
CA ASP A 20 4.40 3.33 -9.28
C ASP A 20 3.87 1.92 -9.05
N LEU A 21 4.31 0.95 -9.84
CA LEU A 21 3.89 -0.45 -9.67
C LEU A 21 4.39 -1.01 -8.34
N VAL A 22 5.60 -0.66 -7.91
CA VAL A 22 6.12 -1.08 -6.61
C VAL A 22 5.25 -0.51 -5.49
N ALA A 23 4.97 0.79 -5.53
CA ALA A 23 4.14 1.44 -4.51
C ALA A 23 2.72 0.87 -4.49
N THR A 24 2.13 0.67 -5.66
CA THR A 24 0.78 0.10 -5.79
C THR A 24 0.75 -1.34 -5.31
N SER A 25 1.80 -2.12 -5.57
CA SER A 25 1.86 -3.51 -5.10
C SER A 25 1.85 -3.60 -3.58
N LEU A 26 2.46 -2.66 -2.88
CA LEU A 26 2.40 -2.60 -1.42
C LEU A 26 0.97 -2.43 -0.93
N ALA A 27 0.25 -1.43 -1.44
CA ALA A 27 -1.13 -1.19 -1.04
C ALA A 27 -2.05 -2.37 -1.40
N SER A 28 -1.89 -2.93 -2.59
CA SER A 28 -2.65 -4.09 -3.04
C SER A 28 -2.39 -5.31 -2.15
N CYS A 29 -1.14 -5.53 -1.77
CA CYS A 29 -0.77 -6.62 -0.89
C CYS A 29 -1.42 -6.48 0.49
N VAL A 30 -1.41 -5.27 1.06
CA VAL A 30 -2.07 -4.99 2.34
C VAL A 30 -3.56 -5.29 2.26
N ILE A 31 -4.24 -4.78 1.23
CA ILE A 31 -5.69 -5.00 1.05
C ILE A 31 -5.99 -6.50 0.90
N THR A 32 -5.16 -7.20 0.14
CA THR A 32 -5.32 -8.64 -0.08
C THR A 32 -5.20 -9.43 1.22
N ILE A 33 -4.18 -9.13 2.02
CA ILE A 33 -3.98 -9.88 3.28
C ILE A 33 -5.06 -9.56 4.31
N ILE A 34 -5.55 -8.31 4.33
CA ILE A 34 -6.71 -7.94 5.16
C ILE A 34 -7.93 -8.74 4.73
N GLY A 35 -8.18 -8.83 3.42
CA GLY A 35 -9.31 -9.59 2.89
C GLY A 35 -9.27 -11.06 3.29
N ILE A 36 -8.10 -11.69 3.20
CA ILE A 36 -7.91 -13.08 3.61
C ILE A 36 -8.19 -13.25 5.10
N TYR A 37 -7.64 -12.35 5.93
CA TYR A 37 -7.84 -12.38 7.37
C TYR A 37 -9.33 -12.24 7.73
N CYS A 38 -10.01 -11.26 7.11
CA CYS A 38 -11.43 -11.02 7.38
C CYS A 38 -12.28 -12.21 6.97
N GLU A 39 -11.99 -12.84 5.84
CA GLU A 39 -12.72 -14.03 5.39
C GLU A 39 -12.56 -15.18 6.39
N LYS A 40 -11.33 -15.45 6.82
CA LYS A 40 -11.06 -16.52 7.79
C LYS A 40 -11.69 -16.31 9.15
N ASN A 41 -11.85 -15.06 9.56
CA ASN A 41 -12.37 -14.71 10.88
C ASN A 41 -13.82 -14.23 10.85
N LYS A 42 -14.48 -14.35 9.71
CA LYS A 42 -15.90 -13.94 9.52
C LYS A 42 -16.13 -12.48 9.86
N ILE A 43 -15.18 -11.62 9.53
CA ILE A 43 -15.28 -10.18 9.71
C ILE A 43 -15.79 -9.57 8.41
N PRO A 44 -16.89 -8.80 8.43
CA PRO A 44 -17.36 -8.13 7.22
C PRO A 44 -16.30 -7.16 6.68
N PHE A 45 -16.01 -7.25 5.38
CA PHE A 45 -15.08 -6.34 4.71
C PHE A 45 -15.75 -5.88 3.42
N GLN A 46 -16.34 -4.69 3.46
CA GLN A 46 -17.18 -4.17 2.39
C GLN A 46 -16.52 -3.08 1.56
N HIS A 47 -15.55 -2.38 2.14
CA HIS A 47 -14.98 -1.22 1.48
C HIS A 47 -13.56 -0.94 1.94
N CYS A 48 -12.70 -0.60 0.98
CA CYS A 48 -11.37 -0.05 1.26
C CYS A 48 -10.93 0.79 0.07
N GLU A 49 -10.55 2.03 0.34
CA GLU A 49 -9.87 2.88 -0.63
C GLU A 49 -8.46 3.14 -0.13
N ALA A 50 -7.50 3.14 -1.03
CA ALA A 50 -6.12 3.44 -0.70
C ALA A 50 -5.63 4.64 -1.49
N LYS A 51 -5.01 5.59 -0.78
CA LYS A 51 -4.29 6.70 -1.39
C LYS A 51 -2.81 6.45 -1.19
N ILE A 52 -2.07 6.40 -2.28
CA ILE A 52 -0.68 5.97 -2.28
C ILE A 52 0.21 7.12 -2.72
N GLU A 53 1.22 7.41 -1.92
CA GLU A 53 2.24 8.38 -2.27
C GLU A 53 3.60 7.69 -2.24
N LYS A 54 4.34 7.78 -3.34
CA LYS A 54 5.74 7.35 -3.32
C LYS A 54 6.62 8.58 -3.23
N VAL A 55 7.68 8.50 -2.45
CA VAL A 55 8.66 9.57 -2.29
C VAL A 55 9.98 9.06 -2.88
N MET A 56 10.45 9.75 -3.91
CA MET A 56 11.69 9.38 -4.59
C MET A 56 12.87 10.09 -3.97
N GLY A 57 13.99 9.39 -3.88
CA GLY A 57 15.27 9.95 -3.50
C GLY A 57 16.22 10.01 -4.69
N ASP A 58 17.34 10.69 -4.51
CA ASP A 58 18.36 10.88 -5.54
C ASP A 58 19.72 10.36 -5.10
N ASN A 59 20.65 10.23 -6.06
CA ASN A 59 22.05 9.86 -5.86
C ASN A 59 22.27 8.52 -5.14
N PRO A 60 21.71 7.41 -5.62
CA PRO A 60 21.01 7.20 -6.89
C PRO A 60 19.51 7.44 -6.77
N ARG A 61 18.82 7.58 -7.90
CA ARG A 61 17.37 7.66 -7.94
C ARG A 61 16.78 6.34 -7.43
N ARG A 62 15.92 6.44 -6.45
CA ARG A 62 15.34 5.27 -5.76
C ARG A 62 14.03 5.67 -5.08
N ILE A 63 13.28 4.68 -4.64
CA ILE A 63 12.12 4.93 -3.77
C ILE A 63 12.64 5.06 -2.34
N ASP A 64 12.45 6.23 -1.73
CA ASP A 64 12.82 6.47 -0.33
C ASP A 64 11.72 6.07 0.63
N ALA A 65 10.47 6.38 0.27
CA ALA A 65 9.34 6.13 1.14
C ALA A 65 8.08 5.82 0.34
N ILE A 66 7.19 5.06 0.94
CA ILE A 66 5.84 4.82 0.44
C ILE A 66 4.87 5.08 1.59
N ASN A 67 3.98 6.04 1.40
CA ASN A 67 2.96 6.39 2.36
C ASN A 67 1.61 5.96 1.80
N VAL A 68 0.86 5.19 2.56
CA VAL A 68 -0.47 4.74 2.14
C VAL A 68 -1.48 5.07 3.22
N VAL A 69 -2.58 5.67 2.81
CA VAL A 69 -3.73 5.92 3.68
C VAL A 69 -4.87 5.01 3.22
N PHE A 70 -5.32 4.15 4.11
CA PHE A 70 -6.44 3.24 3.85
C PHE A 70 -7.69 3.79 4.50
N GLU A 71 -8.71 4.06 3.70
CA GLU A 71 -10.02 4.47 4.19
C GLU A 71 -10.87 3.22 4.39
N VAL A 72 -11.07 2.85 5.65
CA VAL A 72 -11.79 1.63 6.02
C VAL A 72 -12.98 1.90 6.96
N SER A 73 -13.25 3.16 7.28
CA SER A 73 -14.28 3.54 8.26
C SER A 73 -15.68 3.03 7.91
N LYS A 74 -15.98 2.85 6.63
CA LYS A 74 -17.29 2.35 6.20
C LYS A 74 -17.56 0.91 6.61
N ASN A 75 -16.54 0.17 7.03
CA ASN A 75 -16.72 -1.19 7.54
C ASN A 75 -17.23 -1.21 8.97
N GLU A 76 -17.16 -0.08 9.67
CA GLU A 76 -17.65 0.09 11.04
C GLU A 76 -17.07 -0.94 12.02
N TRP A 77 -15.81 -1.32 11.83
CA TRP A 77 -15.10 -2.20 12.73
C TRP A 77 -14.89 -1.50 14.09
N ASN A 78 -15.05 -2.23 15.18
CA ASN A 78 -14.71 -1.69 16.48
C ASN A 78 -13.18 -1.55 16.62
N SER A 79 -12.73 -0.85 17.66
CA SER A 79 -11.30 -0.57 17.83
C SER A 79 -10.46 -1.84 18.00
N GLU A 80 -11.00 -2.87 18.66
CA GLU A 80 -10.30 -4.15 18.84
C GLU A 80 -10.09 -4.85 17.50
N THR A 81 -11.14 -4.93 16.68
CA THR A 81 -11.06 -5.54 15.35
C THR A 81 -10.10 -4.76 14.46
N LEU A 82 -10.20 -3.43 14.45
CA LEU A 82 -9.32 -2.58 13.66
C LEU A 82 -7.85 -2.80 14.05
N GLN A 83 -7.55 -2.89 15.35
CA GLN A 83 -6.18 -3.11 15.80
C GLN A 83 -5.62 -4.45 15.31
N LYS A 84 -6.43 -5.50 15.32
CA LYS A 84 -6.03 -6.81 14.78
C LYS A 84 -5.76 -6.73 13.27
N ILE A 85 -6.59 -6.01 12.55
CA ILE A 85 -6.44 -5.81 11.11
C ILE A 85 -5.15 -5.03 10.81
N ILE A 86 -4.84 -3.98 11.58
CA ILE A 86 -3.60 -3.22 11.42
C ILE A 86 -2.39 -4.12 11.66
N THR A 87 -2.43 -4.97 12.67
CA THR A 87 -1.36 -5.93 12.95
C THR A 87 -1.12 -6.86 11.76
N VAL A 88 -2.20 -7.39 11.18
CA VAL A 88 -2.12 -8.25 9.99
C VAL A 88 -1.56 -7.49 8.79
N ALA A 89 -2.00 -6.24 8.61
CA ALA A 89 -1.54 -5.40 7.50
C ALA A 89 -0.01 -5.23 7.49
N ASN A 90 0.59 -5.15 8.68
CA ASN A 90 2.04 -4.98 8.81
C ASN A 90 2.83 -6.25 8.49
N SER A 91 2.18 -7.36 8.22
CA SER A 91 2.82 -8.62 7.86
C SER A 91 2.76 -8.94 6.37
N CYS A 92 2.30 -8.00 5.53
CA CYS A 92 2.17 -8.29 4.10
C CYS A 92 3.55 -8.57 3.46
N PRO A 93 3.64 -9.56 2.57
CA PRO A 93 4.93 -9.97 2.00
C PRO A 93 5.68 -8.87 1.28
N VAL A 94 5.00 -7.99 0.56
CA VAL A 94 5.65 -6.85 -0.11
C VAL A 94 6.26 -5.91 0.91
N GLY A 95 5.51 -5.59 1.97
CA GLY A 95 6.00 -4.73 3.05
C GLY A 95 7.22 -5.33 3.73
N VAL A 96 7.18 -6.62 4.06
CA VAL A 96 8.31 -7.33 4.68
C VAL A 96 9.54 -7.29 3.76
N THR A 97 9.35 -7.45 2.47
CA THR A 97 10.43 -7.41 1.49
C THR A 97 11.10 -6.03 1.44
N LEU A 98 10.32 -4.96 1.53
CA LEU A 98 10.80 -3.59 1.36
C LEU A 98 11.26 -2.91 2.66
N GLU A 99 10.89 -3.41 3.83
CA GLU A 99 10.93 -2.68 5.10
C GLU A 99 12.29 -2.12 5.51
N ASN A 100 13.39 -2.73 5.10
CA ASN A 100 14.72 -2.27 5.46
C ASN A 100 15.36 -1.34 4.41
N GLN A 101 14.70 -1.16 3.28
CA GLN A 101 15.21 -0.36 2.17
C GLN A 101 14.34 0.87 1.89
N VAL A 102 13.06 0.78 2.19
CA VAL A 102 12.06 1.80 1.92
C VAL A 102 11.33 2.11 3.22
N GLU A 103 11.21 3.39 3.55
CA GLU A 103 10.39 3.81 4.69
C GLU A 103 8.92 3.63 4.34
N ILE A 104 8.20 2.86 5.15
CA ILE A 104 6.80 2.54 4.89
C ILE A 104 5.93 3.11 6.01
N ASP A 105 4.92 3.89 5.65
CA ASP A 105 3.94 4.42 6.58
C ASP A 105 2.53 4.03 6.10
N LEU A 106 1.83 3.24 6.92
CA LEU A 106 0.46 2.80 6.65
C LEU A 106 -0.46 3.44 7.68
N LYS A 107 -1.44 4.19 7.20
CA LYS A 107 -2.45 4.83 8.05
C LYS A 107 -3.83 4.29 7.71
N PHE A 108 -4.65 4.13 8.73
CA PHE A 108 -6.01 3.60 8.60
C PHE A 108 -7.00 4.63 9.15
N LEU A 109 -7.91 5.05 8.30
CA LEU A 109 -8.95 6.03 8.66
C LEU A 109 -10.34 5.37 8.73
#